data_d6e346c6b732d5cd844d8106e2990322
#
_entry.id   d6e346c6b732d5cd844d8106e2990322
#
_cell.length_a   1.000
_cell.length_b   1.000
_cell.length_c   1.000
_cell.angle_alpha   90.00
_cell.angle_beta   90.00
_cell.angle_gamma   90.00
#
_symmetry.space_group_name_H-M   'P 1'
#
loop_
_entity.id
_entity.type
_entity.pdbx_description
1 polymer ?
#
loop_
_entity_poly.entity_id
_entity_poly.type
_entity_poly.pdbx_seq_one_letter_code
_entity_poly.pdbx_strand_id
1 'polypeptide(L)'
;MANVVASTKPASRVVSTGNTEIDKKLGGGIPLGSMTLIEGESDSGKSVLSQQMIWGSLYDGFTVVLYTTENTVKSFIRQMSSLSLEVTDFLLLTKLKVFPITASKLKLT
;
A
#
# COMPACT_ATOMS: atom_id res chain seq x y z
N MET A 1 6.17 9.73 2.16
CA MET A 1 5.36 8.61 2.66
C MET A 1 4.29 8.24 1.64
N ALA A 2 4.09 6.97 1.47
CA ALA A 2 3.08 6.48 0.54
C ALA A 2 1.73 6.39 1.25
N ASN A 3 0.68 6.84 0.57
CA ASN A 3 -0.69 6.65 1.03
C ASN A 3 -1.33 5.53 0.24
N VAL A 4 -1.91 4.59 0.94
CA VAL A 4 -2.60 3.47 0.32
C VAL A 4 -4.10 3.63 0.58
N VAL A 5 -4.86 3.62 -0.50
CA VAL A 5 -6.33 3.64 -0.43
C VAL A 5 -6.84 2.37 -1.07
N ALA A 6 -7.53 1.54 -0.31
CA ALA A 6 -8.10 0.31 -0.81
C ALA A 6 -9.54 0.55 -1.25
N SER A 7 -9.86 0.15 -2.48
CA SER A 7 -11.22 0.11 -2.96
C SER A 7 -11.89 -1.16 -2.47
N THR A 8 -13.16 -1.06 -2.16
CA THR A 8 -13.85 -2.11 -1.45
C THR A 8 -14.11 -3.37 -2.25
N LYS A 9 -13.79 -4.48 -1.65
CA LYS A 9 -14.41 -5.76 -1.90
C LYS A 9 -15.60 -5.82 -0.92
N PRO A 10 -16.86 -5.79 -1.38
CA PRO A 10 -18.00 -5.55 -0.48
C PRO A 10 -18.14 -6.54 0.66
N ALA A 11 -17.64 -7.77 0.51
CA ALA A 11 -17.77 -8.81 1.52
C ALA A 11 -16.80 -8.68 2.69
N SER A 12 -15.78 -7.84 2.60
CA SER A 12 -14.76 -7.69 3.64
C SER A 12 -14.95 -6.39 4.42
N ARG A 13 -14.86 -6.48 5.74
CA ARG A 13 -14.95 -5.33 6.63
C ARG A 13 -13.58 -4.80 7.07
N VAL A 14 -12.55 -5.58 6.84
CA VAL A 14 -11.18 -5.23 7.19
C VAL A 14 -10.27 -5.50 6.01
N VAL A 15 -9.14 -4.79 5.99
CA VAL A 15 -8.08 -4.98 5.00
C VAL A 15 -6.89 -5.53 5.74
N SER A 16 -6.36 -6.65 5.27
CA SER A 16 -5.16 -7.24 5.85
C SER A 16 -3.96 -6.31 5.66
N THR A 17 -3.12 -6.23 6.69
CA THR A 17 -1.85 -5.51 6.58
C THR A 17 -0.79 -6.30 5.82
N GLY A 18 -1.08 -7.55 5.46
CA GLY A 18 -0.07 -8.44 4.89
C GLY A 18 0.82 -9.09 5.93
N ASN A 19 0.60 -8.79 7.19
CA ASN A 19 1.36 -9.34 8.31
C ASN A 19 0.39 -9.95 9.32
N THR A 20 0.47 -11.26 9.50
CA THR A 20 -0.48 -12.01 10.33
C THR A 20 -0.47 -11.54 11.80
N GLU A 21 0.69 -11.25 12.34
CA GLU A 21 0.78 -10.82 13.73
C GLU A 21 0.16 -9.44 13.95
N ILE A 22 0.40 -8.52 13.03
CA ILE A 22 -0.21 -7.19 13.10
C ILE A 22 -1.72 -7.31 12.94
N ASP A 23 -2.17 -8.12 12.00
CA ASP A 23 -3.61 -8.34 11.80
C ASP A 23 -4.28 -8.86 13.06
N LYS A 24 -3.65 -9.80 13.76
CA LYS A 24 -4.19 -10.31 15.02
C LYS A 24 -4.32 -9.21 16.07
N LYS A 25 -3.32 -8.34 16.18
CA LYS A 25 -3.35 -7.23 17.13
C LYS A 25 -4.40 -6.20 16.79
N LEU A 26 -4.78 -6.10 15.51
CA LEU A 26 -5.80 -5.17 15.04
C LEU A 26 -7.19 -5.80 14.96
N GLY A 27 -7.34 -7.03 15.40
CA GLY A 27 -8.63 -7.71 15.33
C GLY A 27 -9.01 -8.19 13.93
N GLY A 28 -8.02 -8.44 13.08
CA GLY A 28 -8.22 -8.98 11.73
C GLY A 28 -7.62 -8.14 10.63
N GLY A 29 -7.38 -6.88 10.89
CA GLY A 29 -6.81 -5.95 9.90
C GLY A 29 -7.27 -4.54 10.13
N ILE A 30 -7.09 -3.69 9.12
CA ILE A 30 -7.49 -2.28 9.16
C ILE A 30 -8.96 -2.18 8.74
N PRO A 31 -9.82 -1.55 9.55
CA PRO A 31 -11.24 -1.42 9.17
C PRO A 31 -11.41 -0.62 7.89
N LEU A 32 -12.32 -1.07 7.02
CA LEU A 32 -12.69 -0.32 5.84
C LEU A 32 -13.28 1.03 6.24
N GLY A 33 -12.99 2.04 5.44
CA GLY A 33 -13.47 3.40 5.71
C GLY A 33 -12.67 4.14 6.75
N SER A 34 -11.61 3.52 7.31
CA SER A 34 -10.75 4.18 8.27
C SER A 34 -9.57 4.86 7.61
N MET A 35 -8.97 5.80 8.33
CA MET A 35 -7.70 6.40 7.95
C MET A 35 -6.65 5.95 8.95
N THR A 36 -5.52 5.49 8.45
CA THR A 36 -4.43 5.01 9.28
C THR A 36 -3.17 5.83 9.00
N LEU A 37 -2.52 6.28 10.05
CA LEU A 37 -1.24 6.95 9.95
C LEU A 37 -0.15 6.02 10.48
N ILE A 38 0.90 5.83 9.68
CA ILE A 38 2.07 5.06 10.08
C ILE A 38 3.22 6.03 10.26
N GLU A 39 3.67 6.16 11.48
CA GLU A 39 4.78 7.04 11.80
C GLU A 39 6.00 6.25 12.25
N GLY A 40 7.16 6.79 12.01
CA GLY A 40 8.42 6.21 12.43
C GLY A 40 9.57 6.98 11.83
N GLU A 41 10.74 6.81 12.40
CA GLU A 41 11.94 7.43 11.87
C GLU A 41 12.36 6.74 10.57
N SER A 42 13.26 7.38 9.83
CA SER A 42 13.89 6.76 8.67
C SER A 42 14.49 5.41 9.06
N ASP A 43 14.37 4.45 8.17
CA ASP A 43 14.87 3.08 8.37
C ASP A 43 14.15 2.29 9.48
N SER A 44 12.97 2.74 9.90
CA SER A 44 12.18 2.03 10.90
C SER A 44 11.28 0.93 10.34
N GLY A 45 11.31 0.71 9.01
CA GLY A 45 10.49 -0.31 8.36
C GLY A 45 9.14 0.16 7.87
N LYS A 46 8.86 1.47 7.90
CA LYS A 46 7.59 2.02 7.43
C LYS A 46 7.30 1.64 5.97
N SER A 47 8.30 1.75 5.12
CA SER A 47 8.15 1.46 3.69
C SER A 47 7.85 -0.01 3.47
N VAL A 48 8.54 -0.89 4.20
CA VAL A 48 8.31 -2.33 4.11
C VAL A 48 6.88 -2.67 4.55
N LEU A 49 6.44 -2.08 5.66
CA LEU A 49 5.07 -2.30 6.15
C LEU A 49 4.04 -1.82 5.13
N SER A 50 4.22 -0.62 4.57
CA SER A 50 3.31 -0.10 3.54
C SER A 50 3.26 -1.02 2.32
N GLN A 51 4.40 -1.54 1.90
CA GLN A 51 4.47 -2.44 0.76
C GLN A 51 3.78 -3.77 1.04
N GLN A 52 3.93 -4.30 2.26
CA GLN A 52 3.21 -5.50 2.66
C GLN A 52 1.70 -5.27 2.69
N MET A 53 1.26 -4.11 3.15
CA MET A 53 -0.16 -3.75 3.15
C MET A 53 -0.73 -3.67 1.74
N ILE A 54 0.01 -3.10 0.80
CA ILE A 54 -0.38 -3.07 -0.60
C ILE A 54 -0.55 -4.50 -1.12
N TRP A 55 0.44 -5.33 -0.88
CA TRP A 55 0.40 -6.72 -1.33
C TRP A 55 -0.78 -7.48 -0.72
N GLY A 56 -0.96 -7.38 0.60
CA GLY A 56 -2.05 -8.05 1.29
C GLY A 56 -3.42 -7.64 0.77
N SER A 57 -3.58 -6.34 0.50
CA SER A 57 -4.84 -5.82 -0.06
C SER A 57 -5.10 -6.37 -1.46
N LEU A 58 -4.08 -6.38 -2.31
CA LEU A 58 -4.21 -6.92 -3.67
C LEU A 58 -4.52 -8.41 -3.64
N TYR A 59 -3.86 -9.15 -2.78
CA TYR A 59 -4.06 -10.58 -2.65
C TYR A 59 -5.47 -10.91 -2.17
N ASP A 60 -6.04 -10.05 -1.34
CA ASP A 60 -7.43 -10.20 -0.87
C ASP A 60 -8.47 -9.74 -1.88
N GLY A 61 -8.04 -9.26 -3.05
CA GLY A 61 -8.95 -8.88 -4.12
C GLY A 61 -9.37 -7.43 -4.15
N PHE A 62 -8.76 -6.58 -3.31
CA PHE A 62 -9.02 -5.15 -3.36
C PHE A 62 -8.29 -4.50 -4.52
N THR A 63 -8.85 -3.40 -5.02
CA THR A 63 -8.14 -2.50 -5.89
C THR A 63 -7.40 -1.48 -5.03
N VAL A 64 -6.13 -1.27 -5.31
CA VAL A 64 -5.28 -0.38 -4.51
C VAL A 64 -4.83 0.79 -5.36
N VAL A 65 -4.91 1.99 -4.81
CA VAL A 65 -4.38 3.19 -5.42
C VAL A 65 -3.28 3.73 -4.52
N LEU A 66 -2.09 3.89 -5.06
CA LEU A 66 -0.93 4.39 -4.33
C LEU A 66 -0.52 5.75 -4.87
N TYR A 67 -0.51 6.74 -4.00
CA TYR A 67 0.11 8.03 -4.28
C TYR A 67 1.43 8.09 -3.52
N THR A 68 2.52 8.35 -4.20
CA THR A 68 3.83 8.34 -3.57
C THR A 68 4.68 9.52 -4.03
N THR A 69 5.42 10.10 -3.11
CA THR A 69 6.40 11.14 -3.40
C THR A 69 7.82 10.57 -3.47
N GLU A 70 8.01 9.32 -3.09
CA GLU A 70 9.34 8.72 -2.92
C GLU A 70 9.75 7.84 -4.09
N ASN A 71 8.81 7.31 -4.86
CA ASN A 71 9.10 6.30 -5.86
C ASN A 71 8.56 6.67 -7.22
N THR A 72 9.31 6.30 -8.26
CA THR A 72 8.74 6.15 -9.60
C THR A 72 8.05 4.79 -9.66
N VAL A 73 7.20 4.58 -10.67
CA VAL A 73 6.56 3.27 -10.85
C VAL A 73 7.61 2.17 -10.97
N LYS A 74 8.66 2.42 -11.74
CA LYS A 74 9.72 1.44 -11.96
C LYS A 74 10.46 1.09 -10.67
N SER A 75 10.81 2.09 -9.85
CA SER A 75 11.50 1.82 -8.60
C SER A 75 10.58 1.14 -7.58
N PHE A 76 9.30 1.46 -7.60
CA PHE A 76 8.32 0.79 -6.75
C PHE A 76 8.24 -0.70 -7.08
N ILE A 77 8.12 -1.06 -8.37
CA ILE A 77 8.09 -2.46 -8.81
C ILE A 77 9.36 -3.18 -8.36
N ARG A 78 10.51 -2.53 -8.52
CA ARG A 78 11.80 -3.11 -8.12
C ARG A 78 11.86 -3.38 -6.62
N GLN A 79 11.38 -2.44 -5.81
CA GLN A 79 11.36 -2.61 -4.36
C GLN A 79 10.41 -3.74 -3.94
N MET A 80 9.25 -3.82 -4.55
CA MET A 80 8.32 -4.92 -4.28
C MET A 80 8.92 -6.26 -4.65
N SER A 81 9.57 -6.35 -5.81
CA SER A 81 10.25 -7.58 -6.23
C SER A 81 11.36 -7.99 -5.29
N SER A 82 12.09 -7.02 -4.72
CA SER A 82 13.14 -7.33 -3.74
C SER A 82 12.60 -7.97 -2.47
N LEU A 83 11.33 -7.77 -2.18
CA LEU A 83 10.64 -8.40 -1.06
C LEU A 83 9.88 -9.66 -1.48
N SER A 84 10.10 -10.14 -2.69
CA SER A 84 9.37 -11.26 -3.31
C SER A 84 7.88 -10.99 -3.49
N LEU A 85 7.51 -9.73 -3.65
CA LEU A 85 6.14 -9.29 -3.85
C LEU A 85 5.97 -8.86 -5.30
N GLU A 86 5.53 -9.76 -6.16
CA GLU A 86 5.38 -9.49 -7.59
C GLU A 86 4.05 -8.83 -7.88
N VAL A 87 4.08 -7.55 -8.23
CA VAL A 87 2.87 -6.75 -8.46
C VAL A 87 2.56 -6.49 -9.93
N THR A 88 3.41 -6.95 -10.83
CA THR A 88 3.28 -6.65 -12.27
C THR A 88 1.92 -7.04 -12.81
N ASP A 89 1.42 -8.22 -12.48
CA ASP A 89 0.12 -8.68 -12.96
C ASP A 89 -1.01 -7.78 -12.46
N PHE A 90 -0.91 -7.31 -11.24
CA PHE A 90 -1.93 -6.41 -10.68
C PHE A 90 -1.94 -5.05 -11.38
N LEU A 91 -0.77 -4.57 -11.80
CA LEU A 91 -0.68 -3.34 -12.60
C LEU A 91 -1.33 -3.54 -13.96
N LEU A 92 -1.06 -4.67 -14.62
CA LEU A 92 -1.63 -4.98 -15.93
C LEU A 92 -3.14 -5.14 -15.87
N LEU A 93 -3.67 -5.68 -14.77
CA LEU A 93 -5.10 -5.86 -14.58
C LEU A 93 -5.79 -4.63 -14.00
N THR A 94 -5.08 -3.53 -13.84
CA THR A 94 -5.55 -2.29 -13.23
C THR A 94 -6.07 -2.46 -11.80
N LYS A 95 -5.61 -3.48 -11.11
CA LYS A 95 -5.90 -3.68 -9.69
C LYS A 95 -5.00 -2.84 -8.80
N LEU A 96 -3.83 -2.47 -9.31
CA LEU A 96 -2.90 -1.56 -8.63
C LEU A 96 -2.65 -0.38 -9.55
N LYS A 97 -2.88 0.82 -9.04
CA LYS A 97 -2.59 2.08 -9.73
C LYS A 97 -1.59 2.85 -8.91
N VAL A 98 -0.51 3.28 -9.54
CA VAL A 98 0.56 4.03 -8.87
C VAL A 98 0.68 5.41 -9.50
N PHE A 99 0.57 6.43 -8.68
CA PHE A 99 0.67 7.82 -9.12
C PHE A 99 1.85 8.47 -8.39
N PRO A 100 3.03 8.53 -9.02
CA PRO A 100 4.14 9.28 -8.45
C PRO A 100 3.83 10.78 -8.45
N ILE A 101 4.06 11.44 -7.34
CA ILE A 101 3.81 12.87 -7.19
C ILE A 101 5.13 13.50 -6.76
N THR A 102 5.59 14.51 -7.49
CA THR A 102 6.79 15.24 -7.09
C THR A 102 6.43 16.32 -6.08
N ALA A 103 7.33 16.58 -5.14
CA ALA A 103 7.11 17.60 -4.12
C ALA A 103 6.82 18.97 -4.73
N SER A 104 7.44 19.30 -5.86
CA SER A 104 7.19 20.56 -6.55
C SER A 104 5.78 20.68 -7.08
N LYS A 105 5.14 19.58 -7.45
CA LYS A 105 3.75 19.58 -7.91
C LYS A 105 2.75 19.68 -6.77
N LEU A 106 3.17 19.35 -5.56
CA LEU A 106 2.32 19.46 -4.37
C LEU A 106 2.34 20.86 -3.78
N LYS A 107 3.26 21.70 -4.23
CA LYS A 107 3.42 23.03 -3.69
C LYS A 107 2.29 23.93 -4.19
N LEU A 108 1.39 24.24 -3.29
CA LEU A 108 0.30 25.18 -3.58
C LEU A 108 0.79 26.59 -3.30
N THR A 109 0.89 27.36 -4.31
CA THR A 109 1.26 28.78 -4.19
C THR A 109 0.12 29.65 -4.65
#